data_7e28092d8942594407c4d53d26bf4ef9
#
_entry.id   7e28092d8942594407c4d53d26bf4ef9
#
_cell.length_a   1.000
_cell.length_b   1.000
_cell.length_c   1.000
_cell.angle_alpha   90.00
_cell.angle_beta   90.00
_cell.angle_gamma   90.00
#
_symmetry.space_group_name_H-M   'P 1'
#
loop_
_entity.id
_entity.type
_entity.pdbx_description
1 polymer ?
#
loop_
_entity_poly.entity_id
_entity_poly.type
_entity_poly.pdbx_seq_one_letter_code
_entity_poly.pdbx_strand_id
1 'polypeptide(L)'
;MSTGSSRAELLADAPRSLVLGTAGHIDHGKTSLVRALTGRDLDRLPEEKARGITIELGFAPLDLAEDLRVAIVDVPGHEKFVRTMVAGASGLDLVMLVVAADEGVMPQTREHVAICELLGVDRGLVVLTKADLVDEEMIELATEDVRDALAGGPLSELPILAVSSETGQGIDQLRETLESIARAMPERNDDGRPGRLYIDRTFTKHGFGTV
;
A
#
# COMPACT_ATOMS: atom_id res chain seq x y z
N MET A 1 28.04 33.32 10.80
CA MET A 1 26.73 33.83 10.37
C MET A 1 26.02 32.64 9.68
N SER A 2 25.18 31.94 10.41
CA SER A 2 24.42 30.80 9.87
C SER A 2 23.16 31.36 9.20
N THR A 3 23.11 31.30 7.86
CA THR A 3 21.92 31.62 7.09
C THR A 3 20.92 30.50 7.34
N GLY A 4 20.01 30.71 8.28
CA GLY A 4 18.86 29.83 8.47
C GLY A 4 18.01 29.84 7.21
N SER A 5 18.04 28.73 6.47
CA SER A 5 17.10 28.49 5.38
C SER A 5 15.68 28.65 5.91
N SER A 6 14.85 29.40 5.21
CA SER A 6 13.48 29.63 5.69
C SER A 6 12.71 28.30 5.67
N ARG A 7 11.73 28.15 6.57
CA ARG A 7 10.87 26.95 6.62
C ARG A 7 10.19 26.68 5.26
N ALA A 8 9.92 27.72 4.48
CA ALA A 8 9.37 27.62 3.13
C ALA A 8 10.38 27.01 2.13
N GLU A 9 11.67 27.36 2.23
CA GLU A 9 12.72 26.74 1.38
C GLU A 9 12.95 25.27 1.72
N LEU A 10 12.92 24.90 3.01
CA LEU A 10 13.04 23.49 3.45
C LEU A 10 11.85 22.62 3.02
N LEU A 11 10.66 23.21 2.82
CA LEU A 11 9.47 22.51 2.34
C LEU A 11 9.40 22.46 0.81
N ALA A 12 10.02 23.39 0.11
CA ALA A 12 10.07 23.41 -1.35
C ALA A 12 10.94 22.27 -1.94
N ASP A 13 11.94 21.79 -1.19
CA ASP A 13 12.83 20.70 -1.61
C ASP A 13 12.39 19.31 -1.04
N ALA A 14 11.31 19.26 -0.27
CA ALA A 14 10.86 17.98 0.28
C ALA A 14 10.18 17.14 -0.81
N PRO A 15 10.55 15.84 -0.94
CA PRO A 15 9.90 14.97 -1.92
C PRO A 15 8.41 14.88 -1.63
N ARG A 16 7.61 14.85 -2.68
CA ARG A 16 6.19 14.58 -2.58
C ARG A 16 5.98 13.24 -1.90
N SER A 17 5.14 13.21 -0.87
CA SER A 17 4.90 12.01 -0.10
C SER A 17 3.43 11.58 -0.17
N LEU A 18 3.20 10.32 -0.51
CA LEU A 18 1.90 9.68 -0.57
C LEU A 18 1.88 8.44 0.31
N VAL A 19 0.69 8.01 0.72
CA VAL A 19 0.50 6.81 1.53
C VAL A 19 -0.26 5.76 0.71
N LEU A 20 0.38 4.60 0.51
CA LEU A 20 -0.16 3.45 -0.21
C LEU A 20 -0.47 2.33 0.78
N GLY A 21 -1.73 1.90 0.87
CA GLY A 21 -2.10 0.72 1.66
C GLY A 21 -2.15 -0.54 0.82
N THR A 22 -1.67 -1.67 1.36
CA THR A 22 -2.00 -2.98 0.78
C THR A 22 -3.39 -3.41 1.21
N ALA A 23 -4.10 -4.13 0.35
CA ALA A 23 -5.39 -4.74 0.65
C ALA A 23 -5.47 -6.11 -0.04
N GLY A 24 -6.31 -7.02 0.45
CA GLY A 24 -6.46 -8.35 -0.14
C GLY A 24 -6.39 -9.47 0.89
N HIS A 25 -6.67 -10.69 0.41
CA HIS A 25 -6.79 -11.88 1.25
C HIS A 25 -5.46 -12.24 1.95
N ILE A 26 -5.55 -13.03 3.04
CA ILE A 26 -4.40 -13.69 3.66
C ILE A 26 -3.71 -14.58 2.61
N ASP A 27 -2.40 -14.76 2.70
CA ASP A 27 -1.57 -15.61 1.81
C ASP A 27 -1.56 -15.20 0.32
N HIS A 28 -2.20 -14.10 -0.06
CA HIS A 28 -2.10 -13.52 -1.40
C HIS A 28 -0.76 -12.77 -1.65
N GLY A 29 0.20 -12.86 -0.73
CA GLY A 29 1.55 -12.37 -0.96
C GLY A 29 1.76 -10.86 -0.77
N LYS A 30 0.90 -10.15 0.00
CA LYS A 30 1.05 -8.71 0.27
C LYS A 30 2.42 -8.34 0.80
N THR A 31 2.84 -8.94 1.90
CA THR A 31 4.13 -8.68 2.55
C THR A 31 5.31 -9.08 1.65
N SER A 32 5.20 -10.20 0.91
CA SER A 32 6.22 -10.61 -0.06
C SER A 32 6.36 -9.61 -1.20
N LEU A 33 5.23 -9.06 -1.69
CA LEU A 33 5.22 -8.03 -2.70
C LEU A 33 5.87 -6.73 -2.21
N VAL A 34 5.54 -6.28 -0.99
CA VAL A 34 6.17 -5.11 -0.38
C VAL A 34 7.67 -5.32 -0.20
N ARG A 35 8.09 -6.53 0.21
CA ARG A 35 9.52 -6.89 0.29
C ARG A 35 10.20 -6.84 -1.08
N ALA A 36 9.56 -7.34 -2.14
CA ALA A 36 10.11 -7.29 -3.50
C ALA A 36 10.26 -5.84 -4.00
N LEU A 37 9.28 -4.97 -3.71
CA LEU A 37 9.31 -3.55 -4.08
C LEU A 37 10.35 -2.72 -3.32
N THR A 38 10.53 -3.00 -2.03
CA THR A 38 11.29 -2.11 -1.12
C THR A 38 12.62 -2.69 -0.65
N GLY A 39 12.84 -4.00 -0.84
CA GLY A 39 13.97 -4.73 -0.27
C GLY A 39 13.91 -4.90 1.26
N ARG A 40 12.79 -4.58 1.90
CA ARG A 40 12.62 -4.60 3.37
C ARG A 40 11.70 -5.73 3.81
N ASP A 41 12.13 -6.48 4.80
CA ASP A 41 11.30 -7.46 5.51
C ASP A 41 10.48 -6.72 6.58
N LEU A 42 9.14 -6.78 6.47
CA LEU A 42 8.22 -6.10 7.39
C LEU A 42 7.74 -6.99 8.53
N ASP A 43 7.89 -8.30 8.43
CA ASP A 43 7.52 -9.25 9.48
C ASP A 43 8.50 -9.13 10.66
N ARG A 44 8.07 -8.41 11.68
CA ARG A 44 8.89 -8.09 12.85
C ARG A 44 8.68 -9.04 14.01
N LEU A 45 7.46 -9.57 14.14
CA LEU A 45 7.11 -10.46 15.24
C LEU A 45 7.54 -11.90 14.95
N PRO A 46 8.10 -12.62 15.93
CA PRO A 46 8.40 -14.04 15.79
C PRO A 46 7.16 -14.85 15.41
N GLU A 47 5.97 -14.42 15.86
CA GLU A 47 4.70 -15.07 15.55
C GLU A 47 4.29 -14.87 14.10
N GLU A 48 4.56 -13.71 13.51
CA GLU A 48 4.33 -13.43 12.09
C GLU A 48 5.19 -14.36 11.23
N LYS A 49 6.48 -14.45 11.54
CA LYS A 49 7.42 -15.33 10.84
C LYS A 49 7.09 -16.81 10.99
N ALA A 50 6.61 -17.22 12.17
CA ALA A 50 6.26 -18.61 12.42
C ALA A 50 4.96 -19.05 11.74
N ARG A 51 4.02 -18.12 11.55
CA ARG A 51 2.70 -18.39 10.97
C ARG A 51 2.57 -17.92 9.52
N GLY A 52 3.52 -17.13 9.01
CA GLY A 52 3.44 -16.53 7.68
C GLY A 52 2.33 -15.49 7.52
N ILE A 53 1.82 -14.92 8.63
CA ILE A 53 0.71 -13.95 8.60
C ILE A 53 1.11 -12.64 9.25
N THR A 54 0.77 -11.52 8.63
CA THR A 54 0.92 -10.19 9.21
C THR A 54 -0.13 -9.95 10.27
N ILE A 55 0.29 -9.52 11.46
CA ILE A 55 -0.57 -9.27 12.62
C ILE A 55 -0.67 -7.76 12.88
N GLU A 56 0.45 -7.05 12.77
CA GLU A 56 0.54 -5.61 12.98
C GLU A 56 0.73 -4.88 11.65
N LEU A 57 0.52 -3.55 11.65
CA LEU A 57 0.81 -2.72 10.49
C LEU A 57 2.31 -2.68 10.21
N GLY A 58 2.69 -3.06 9.00
CA GLY A 58 4.04 -2.87 8.49
C GLY A 58 4.18 -1.51 7.81
N PHE A 59 5.33 -0.87 7.94
CA PHE A 59 5.60 0.42 7.29
C PHE A 59 6.93 0.36 6.54
N ALA A 60 6.89 0.66 5.25
CA ALA A 60 8.08 0.72 4.41
C ALA A 60 8.07 1.96 3.51
N PRO A 61 9.15 2.75 3.47
CA PRO A 61 9.30 3.77 2.45
C PRO A 61 9.70 3.13 1.11
N LEU A 62 9.11 3.64 0.05
CA LEU A 62 9.43 3.33 -1.33
C LEU A 62 9.77 4.64 -2.05
N ASP A 63 11.03 4.83 -2.41
CA ASP A 63 11.45 5.94 -3.23
C ASP A 63 11.22 5.55 -4.70
N LEU A 64 10.25 6.18 -5.36
CA LEU A 64 9.93 5.98 -6.77
C LEU A 64 10.80 6.87 -7.65
N ALA A 65 11.06 8.11 -7.22
CA ALA A 65 11.95 9.07 -7.85
C ALA A 65 12.61 9.96 -6.77
N GLU A 66 13.56 10.82 -7.17
CA GLU A 66 14.23 11.75 -6.23
C GLU A 66 13.24 12.71 -5.55
N ASP A 67 12.20 13.09 -6.29
CA ASP A 67 11.15 14.02 -5.87
C ASP A 67 9.85 13.33 -5.38
N LEU A 68 9.82 11.98 -5.39
CA LEU A 68 8.59 11.22 -5.12
C LEU A 68 8.84 10.02 -4.21
N ARG A 69 8.25 10.07 -3.03
CA ARG A 69 8.26 9.00 -2.03
C ARG A 69 6.87 8.48 -1.74
N VAL A 70 6.73 7.19 -1.63
CA VAL A 70 5.50 6.52 -1.19
C VAL A 70 5.76 5.78 0.12
N ALA A 71 4.98 6.07 1.16
CA ALA A 71 4.98 5.29 2.38
C ALA A 71 4.00 4.13 2.20
N ILE A 72 4.52 2.91 2.16
CA ILE A 72 3.68 1.71 2.09
C ILE A 72 3.24 1.32 3.49
N VAL A 73 1.94 1.12 3.67
CA VAL A 73 1.32 0.56 4.87
C VAL A 73 0.86 -0.85 4.53
N ASP A 74 1.60 -1.85 5.03
CA ASP A 74 1.22 -3.26 4.85
C ASP A 74 0.21 -3.65 5.91
N VAL A 75 -1.01 -3.98 5.48
CA VAL A 75 -2.13 -4.27 6.37
C VAL A 75 -2.36 -5.78 6.50
N PRO A 76 -2.74 -6.24 7.72
CA PRO A 76 -3.11 -7.64 7.93
C PRO A 76 -4.27 -8.06 7.03
N GLY A 77 -4.16 -9.23 6.38
CA GLY A 77 -5.20 -9.78 5.51
C GLY A 77 -6.30 -10.56 6.24
N HIS A 78 -6.14 -10.86 7.52
CA HIS A 78 -7.05 -11.73 8.26
C HIS A 78 -8.22 -10.95 8.87
N GLU A 79 -9.45 -11.49 8.78
CA GLU A 79 -10.69 -10.89 9.31
C GLU A 79 -10.61 -10.40 10.78
N LYS A 80 -9.84 -11.11 11.62
CA LYS A 80 -9.61 -10.72 13.02
C LYS A 80 -8.91 -9.38 13.18
N PHE A 81 -8.22 -8.91 12.15
CA PHE A 81 -7.44 -7.67 12.16
C PHE A 81 -8.08 -6.53 11.37
N VAL A 82 -9.38 -6.64 11.01
CA VAL A 82 -10.11 -5.59 10.29
C VAL A 82 -9.99 -4.23 10.98
N ARG A 83 -10.03 -4.17 12.31
CA ARG A 83 -9.84 -2.90 13.06
C ARG A 83 -8.45 -2.30 12.82
N THR A 84 -7.42 -3.12 12.79
CA THR A 84 -6.05 -2.70 12.48
C THR A 84 -5.95 -2.21 11.04
N MET A 85 -6.60 -2.90 10.12
CA MET A 85 -6.69 -2.50 8.71
C MET A 85 -7.39 -1.14 8.57
N VAL A 86 -8.54 -0.94 9.21
CA VAL A 86 -9.27 0.36 9.17
C VAL A 86 -8.42 1.49 9.76
N ALA A 87 -7.70 1.24 10.85
CA ALA A 87 -6.79 2.23 11.43
C ALA A 87 -5.64 2.59 10.46
N GLY A 88 -5.12 1.62 9.72
CA GLY A 88 -4.08 1.84 8.69
C GLY A 88 -4.63 2.51 7.44
N ALA A 89 -5.87 2.18 7.05
CA ALA A 89 -6.50 2.70 5.84
C ALA A 89 -6.99 4.16 5.98
N SER A 90 -7.18 4.64 7.21
CA SER A 90 -7.52 6.04 7.46
C SER A 90 -6.32 6.93 7.12
N GLY A 91 -6.38 7.62 5.99
CA GLY A 91 -5.30 8.50 5.51
C GLY A 91 -4.48 7.92 4.34
N LEU A 92 -4.93 6.82 3.75
CA LEU A 92 -4.38 6.32 2.49
C LEU A 92 -4.73 7.26 1.34
N ASP A 93 -3.76 7.51 0.48
CA ASP A 93 -3.96 8.19 -0.80
C ASP A 93 -4.25 7.20 -1.92
N LEU A 94 -3.70 5.99 -1.81
CA LEU A 94 -3.73 4.93 -2.81
C LEU A 94 -3.95 3.57 -2.15
N VAL A 95 -4.59 2.66 -2.88
CA VAL A 95 -4.67 1.24 -2.50
C VAL A 95 -3.93 0.38 -3.52
N MET A 96 -3.20 -0.61 -3.04
CA MET A 96 -2.67 -1.72 -3.81
C MET A 96 -3.45 -2.99 -3.42
N LEU A 97 -4.45 -3.33 -4.24
CA LEU A 97 -5.26 -4.51 -4.03
C LEU A 97 -4.51 -5.73 -4.55
N VAL A 98 -4.17 -6.65 -3.67
CA VAL A 98 -3.35 -7.82 -3.97
C VAL A 98 -4.24 -9.06 -4.03
N VAL A 99 -4.20 -9.73 -5.18
CA VAL A 99 -4.95 -10.96 -5.46
C VAL A 99 -3.97 -12.01 -5.99
N ALA A 100 -4.00 -13.21 -5.46
CA ALA A 100 -3.19 -14.30 -5.99
C ALA A 100 -3.82 -14.85 -7.27
N ALA A 101 -3.05 -14.95 -8.35
CA ALA A 101 -3.55 -15.35 -9.66
C ALA A 101 -4.05 -16.80 -9.70
N ASP A 102 -3.54 -17.66 -8.80
CA ASP A 102 -3.93 -19.06 -8.63
C ASP A 102 -5.24 -19.25 -7.84
N GLU A 103 -5.69 -18.22 -7.10
CA GLU A 103 -6.84 -18.32 -6.20
C GLU A 103 -8.00 -17.37 -6.59
N GLY A 104 -7.70 -16.25 -7.30
CA GLY A 104 -8.69 -15.23 -7.67
C GLY A 104 -9.19 -14.40 -6.48
N VAL A 105 -10.37 -13.81 -6.62
CA VAL A 105 -10.97 -12.91 -5.62
C VAL A 105 -11.60 -13.69 -4.49
N MET A 106 -11.05 -13.56 -3.30
CA MET A 106 -11.48 -14.22 -2.08
C MET A 106 -12.43 -13.32 -1.26
N PRO A 107 -13.23 -13.88 -0.32
CA PRO A 107 -14.17 -13.09 0.48
C PRO A 107 -13.52 -11.89 1.19
N GLN A 108 -12.35 -12.05 1.79
CA GLN A 108 -11.63 -10.95 2.45
C GLN A 108 -11.19 -9.87 1.46
N THR A 109 -10.92 -10.22 0.21
CA THR A 109 -10.63 -9.23 -0.84
C THR A 109 -11.82 -8.29 -1.03
N ARG A 110 -13.04 -8.84 -1.11
CA ARG A 110 -14.28 -8.05 -1.23
C ARG A 110 -14.55 -7.18 0.00
N GLU A 111 -14.29 -7.70 1.20
CA GLU A 111 -14.39 -6.92 2.44
C GLU A 111 -13.41 -5.74 2.45
N HIS A 112 -12.17 -5.96 2.04
CA HIS A 112 -11.15 -4.91 1.96
C HIS A 112 -11.50 -3.85 0.91
N VAL A 113 -12.04 -4.24 -0.25
CA VAL A 113 -12.57 -3.31 -1.26
C VAL A 113 -13.66 -2.43 -0.65
N ALA A 114 -14.67 -3.03 -0.01
CA ALA A 114 -15.75 -2.28 0.63
C ALA A 114 -15.24 -1.31 1.71
N ILE A 115 -14.22 -1.69 2.49
CA ILE A 115 -13.60 -0.79 3.48
C ILE A 115 -12.89 0.38 2.80
N CYS A 116 -12.11 0.14 1.74
CA CYS A 116 -11.45 1.19 0.98
C CYS A 116 -12.47 2.19 0.40
N GLU A 117 -13.56 1.70 -0.17
CA GLU A 117 -14.64 2.53 -0.70
C GLU A 117 -15.31 3.38 0.40
N LEU A 118 -15.64 2.79 1.56
CA LEU A 118 -16.20 3.50 2.70
C LEU A 118 -15.27 4.58 3.26
N LEU A 119 -13.97 4.40 3.15
CA LEU A 119 -12.96 5.36 3.57
C LEU A 119 -12.63 6.40 2.49
N GLY A 120 -13.26 6.30 1.32
CA GLY A 120 -13.10 7.25 0.22
C GLY A 120 -11.78 7.07 -0.54
N VAL A 121 -11.16 5.87 -0.47
CA VAL A 121 -9.99 5.53 -1.29
C VAL A 121 -10.51 5.07 -2.65
N ASP A 122 -10.29 5.87 -3.67
CA ASP A 122 -10.80 5.68 -5.04
C ASP A 122 -9.69 5.51 -6.09
N ARG A 123 -8.44 5.44 -5.64
CA ARG A 123 -7.25 5.39 -6.52
C ARG A 123 -6.29 4.30 -6.09
N GLY A 124 -5.56 3.78 -7.06
CA GLY A 124 -4.58 2.73 -6.81
C GLY A 124 -4.41 1.79 -8.00
N LEU A 125 -4.13 0.54 -7.71
CA LEU A 125 -3.99 -0.51 -8.70
C LEU A 125 -4.30 -1.88 -8.10
N VAL A 126 -4.52 -2.85 -8.98
CA VAL A 126 -4.63 -4.27 -8.62
C VAL A 126 -3.35 -4.99 -9.04
N VAL A 127 -2.85 -5.86 -8.19
CA VAL A 127 -1.68 -6.69 -8.45
C VAL A 127 -2.08 -8.15 -8.33
N LEU A 128 -2.02 -8.87 -9.46
CA LEU A 128 -2.13 -10.32 -9.49
C LEU A 128 -0.76 -10.92 -9.16
N THR A 129 -0.62 -11.46 -7.96
CA THR A 129 0.62 -12.08 -7.50
C THR A 129 0.70 -13.54 -7.91
N LYS A 130 1.85 -14.18 -7.67
CA LYS A 130 2.11 -15.60 -8.00
C LYS A 130 1.95 -15.89 -9.51
N ALA A 131 2.23 -14.92 -10.37
CA ALA A 131 2.12 -15.07 -11.82
C ALA A 131 3.04 -16.15 -12.39
N ASP A 132 4.09 -16.54 -11.65
CA ASP A 132 4.99 -17.64 -11.99
C ASP A 132 4.39 -19.04 -11.78
N LEU A 133 3.29 -19.16 -11.04
CA LEU A 133 2.63 -20.42 -10.74
C LEU A 133 1.50 -20.78 -11.71
N VAL A 134 1.12 -19.88 -12.59
CA VAL A 134 -0.04 -20.01 -13.48
C VAL A 134 0.33 -19.67 -14.92
N ASP A 135 -0.49 -20.13 -15.85
CA ASP A 135 -0.38 -19.78 -17.27
C ASP A 135 -1.14 -18.48 -17.60
N GLU A 136 -1.03 -18.05 -18.85
CA GLU A 136 -1.64 -16.81 -19.33
C GLU A 136 -3.19 -16.85 -19.27
N GLU A 137 -3.79 -18.01 -19.52
CA GLU A 137 -5.24 -18.21 -19.45
C GLU A 137 -5.76 -18.00 -18.01
N MET A 138 -5.04 -18.51 -17.01
CA MET A 138 -5.37 -18.28 -15.60
C MET A 138 -5.21 -16.81 -15.19
N ILE A 139 -4.20 -16.10 -15.73
CA ILE A 139 -4.04 -14.66 -15.49
C ILE A 139 -5.22 -13.88 -16.08
N GLU A 140 -5.69 -14.25 -17.27
CA GLU A 140 -6.86 -13.65 -17.89
C GLU A 140 -8.12 -13.89 -17.05
N LEU A 141 -8.36 -15.13 -16.61
CA LEU A 141 -9.49 -15.47 -15.73
C LEU A 141 -9.46 -14.72 -14.40
N ALA A 142 -8.30 -14.65 -13.75
CA ALA A 142 -8.13 -13.87 -12.52
C ALA A 142 -8.38 -12.37 -12.75
N THR A 143 -7.99 -11.86 -13.92
CA THR A 143 -8.26 -10.46 -14.32
C THR A 143 -9.75 -10.20 -14.47
N GLU A 144 -10.50 -11.11 -15.11
CA GLU A 144 -11.94 -11.01 -15.25
C GLU A 144 -12.66 -11.08 -13.90
N ASP A 145 -12.26 -12.02 -13.02
CA ASP A 145 -12.82 -12.14 -11.66
C ASP A 145 -12.60 -10.86 -10.83
N VAL A 146 -11.43 -10.23 -10.96
CA VAL A 146 -11.17 -8.93 -10.33
C VAL A 146 -12.06 -7.84 -10.91
N ARG A 147 -12.20 -7.75 -12.24
CA ARG A 147 -13.06 -6.75 -12.89
C ARG A 147 -14.52 -6.89 -12.45
N ASP A 148 -15.02 -8.12 -12.38
CA ASP A 148 -16.37 -8.41 -11.91
C ASP A 148 -16.54 -8.01 -10.43
N ALA A 149 -15.55 -8.29 -9.62
CA ALA A 149 -15.58 -7.95 -8.19
C ALA A 149 -15.56 -6.44 -7.91
N LEU A 150 -14.94 -5.65 -8.78
CA LEU A 150 -14.84 -4.19 -8.67
C LEU A 150 -15.92 -3.45 -9.46
N ALA A 151 -16.75 -4.16 -10.24
CA ALA A 151 -17.73 -3.58 -11.14
C ALA A 151 -18.73 -2.66 -10.39
N GLY A 152 -18.97 -1.47 -10.95
CA GLY A 152 -19.91 -0.50 -10.40
C GLY A 152 -19.42 0.30 -9.19
N GLY A 153 -18.23 -0.03 -8.64
CA GLY A 153 -17.60 0.72 -7.56
C GLY A 153 -16.57 1.75 -8.07
N PRO A 154 -16.09 2.62 -7.20
CA PRO A 154 -15.09 3.65 -7.53
C PRO A 154 -13.73 3.06 -7.95
N LEU A 155 -13.47 1.79 -7.65
CA LEU A 155 -12.24 1.08 -7.96
C LEU A 155 -12.30 0.27 -9.27
N SER A 156 -13.41 0.35 -10.04
CA SER A 156 -13.64 -0.44 -11.26
C SER A 156 -12.61 -0.22 -12.37
N GLU A 157 -12.04 0.98 -12.44
CA GLU A 157 -11.11 1.37 -13.49
C GLU A 157 -9.62 1.24 -13.09
N LEU A 158 -9.33 0.57 -11.97
CA LEU A 158 -7.95 0.38 -11.54
C LEU A 158 -7.16 -0.45 -12.57
N PRO A 159 -5.91 -0.07 -12.88
CA PRO A 159 -5.02 -0.91 -13.67
C PRO A 159 -4.73 -2.22 -12.95
N ILE A 160 -4.64 -3.32 -13.71
CA ILE A 160 -4.35 -4.66 -13.21
C ILE A 160 -3.02 -5.11 -13.80
N LEU A 161 -2.10 -5.54 -12.95
CA LEU A 161 -0.77 -6.00 -13.33
C LEU A 161 -0.49 -7.37 -12.74
N ALA A 162 0.06 -8.29 -13.54
CA ALA A 162 0.51 -9.59 -13.07
C ALA A 162 2.00 -9.53 -12.70
N VAL A 163 2.35 -10.05 -11.50
CA VAL A 163 3.72 -10.03 -10.98
C VAL A 163 4.08 -11.33 -10.26
N SER A 164 5.37 -11.60 -10.18
CA SER A 164 5.93 -12.61 -9.28
C SER A 164 6.96 -11.94 -8.35
N SER A 165 6.71 -12.02 -7.05
CA SER A 165 7.68 -11.58 -6.04
C SER A 165 8.88 -12.52 -5.93
N GLU A 166 8.77 -13.76 -6.39
CA GLU A 166 9.84 -14.77 -6.35
C GLU A 166 10.81 -14.60 -7.52
N THR A 167 10.28 -14.41 -8.73
CA THR A 167 11.12 -14.29 -9.95
C THR A 167 11.49 -12.84 -10.27
N GLY A 168 10.78 -11.86 -9.71
CA GLY A 168 10.91 -10.45 -10.05
C GLY A 168 10.12 -10.03 -11.29
N GLN A 169 9.40 -10.94 -11.93
CA GLN A 169 8.58 -10.65 -13.11
C GLN A 169 7.56 -9.54 -12.80
N GLY A 170 7.49 -8.51 -13.64
CA GLY A 170 6.52 -7.43 -13.56
C GLY A 170 6.79 -6.39 -12.45
N ILE A 171 7.81 -6.56 -11.58
CA ILE A 171 8.10 -5.64 -10.47
C ILE A 171 8.51 -4.26 -10.98
N ASP A 172 9.32 -4.17 -12.03
CA ASP A 172 9.72 -2.88 -12.60
C ASP A 172 8.52 -2.16 -13.23
N GLN A 173 7.66 -2.89 -13.96
CA GLN A 173 6.42 -2.33 -14.52
C GLN A 173 5.47 -1.85 -13.40
N LEU A 174 5.41 -2.58 -12.28
CA LEU A 174 4.63 -2.17 -11.11
C LEU A 174 5.16 -0.86 -10.52
N ARG A 175 6.48 -0.69 -10.42
CA ARG A 175 7.10 0.58 -9.96
C ARG A 175 6.78 1.74 -10.89
N GLU A 176 6.90 1.56 -12.20
CA GLU A 176 6.56 2.56 -13.21
C GLU A 176 5.08 2.96 -13.15
N THR A 177 4.19 1.98 -12.99
CA THR A 177 2.75 2.22 -12.85
C THR A 177 2.42 2.98 -11.58
N LEU A 178 3.02 2.61 -10.45
CA LEU A 178 2.88 3.33 -9.19
C LEU A 178 3.37 4.78 -9.30
N GLU A 179 4.52 5.01 -9.95
CA GLU A 179 5.04 6.36 -10.19
C GLU A 179 4.07 7.17 -11.05
N SER A 180 3.56 6.60 -12.13
CA SER A 180 2.59 7.26 -13.02
C SER A 180 1.31 7.66 -12.26
N ILE A 181 0.74 6.74 -11.48
CA ILE A 181 -0.45 7.02 -10.66
C ILE A 181 -0.15 8.12 -9.63
N ALA A 182 0.97 8.01 -8.93
CA ALA A 182 1.36 8.97 -7.91
C ALA A 182 1.57 10.38 -8.47
N ARG A 183 2.15 10.50 -9.67
CA ARG A 183 2.33 11.80 -10.36
C ARG A 183 1.01 12.39 -10.86
N ALA A 184 0.04 11.55 -11.23
CA ALA A 184 -1.29 11.99 -11.64
C ALA A 184 -2.20 12.43 -10.48
N MET A 185 -1.81 12.15 -9.23
CA MET A 185 -2.55 12.59 -8.06
C MET A 185 -2.50 14.13 -7.94
N PRO A 186 -3.60 14.78 -7.51
CA PRO A 186 -3.55 16.19 -7.21
C PRO A 186 -2.55 16.49 -6.08
N GLU A 187 -1.87 17.61 -6.17
CA GLU A 187 -1.06 18.07 -5.04
C GLU A 187 -1.99 18.37 -3.84
N ARG A 188 -1.53 17.99 -2.64
CA ARG A 188 -2.21 18.40 -1.43
C ARG A 188 -2.05 19.92 -1.29
N ASN A 189 -3.10 20.66 -1.62
CA ASN A 189 -3.10 22.10 -1.42
C ASN A 189 -3.03 22.40 0.09
N ASP A 190 -2.04 23.18 0.48
CA ASP A 190 -2.07 23.86 1.77
C ASP A 190 -3.15 24.95 1.70
N ASP A 191 -4.35 24.64 2.19
CA ASP A 191 -5.47 25.56 2.24
C ASP A 191 -5.39 26.54 3.43
N GLY A 192 -4.22 26.61 4.06
CA GLY A 192 -3.96 27.47 5.21
C GLY A 192 -4.61 27.00 6.51
N ARG A 193 -5.22 25.80 6.51
CA ARG A 193 -5.75 25.22 7.74
C ARG A 193 -4.60 24.70 8.62
N PRO A 194 -4.75 24.78 9.95
CA PRO A 194 -3.79 24.19 10.86
C PRO A 194 -3.65 22.70 10.60
N GLY A 195 -2.42 22.20 10.52
CA GLY A 195 -2.15 20.75 10.44
C GLY A 195 -2.79 20.03 11.63
N ARG A 196 -3.44 18.90 11.36
CA ARG A 196 -4.01 18.02 12.40
C ARG A 196 -3.23 16.73 12.44
N LEU A 197 -2.68 16.40 13.60
CA LEU A 197 -2.03 15.13 13.87
C LEU A 197 -2.80 14.42 14.98
N TYR A 198 -3.30 13.22 14.69
CA TYR A 198 -3.89 12.37 15.71
C TYR A 198 -2.77 11.65 16.44
N ILE A 199 -2.74 11.80 17.78
CA ILE A 199 -1.76 11.14 18.65
C ILE A 199 -2.42 9.88 19.20
N ASP A 200 -1.90 8.71 18.87
CA ASP A 200 -2.35 7.42 19.39
C ASP A 200 -1.85 7.22 20.83
N ARG A 201 -0.56 7.45 21.04
CA ARG A 201 0.08 7.33 22.35
C ARG A 201 1.31 8.20 22.44
N THR A 202 1.68 8.55 23.66
CA THR A 202 2.96 9.21 23.96
C THR A 202 3.76 8.33 24.91
N PHE A 203 5.06 8.23 24.68
CA PHE A 203 5.98 7.52 25.56
C PHE A 203 7.31 8.25 25.64
N THR A 204 8.00 8.09 26.74
CA THR A 204 9.34 8.67 26.95
C THR A 204 10.39 7.61 26.65
N LYS A 205 11.28 7.90 25.71
CA LYS A 205 12.44 7.05 25.40
C LYS A 205 13.69 7.69 25.98
N HIS A 206 14.41 6.94 26.81
CA HIS A 206 15.63 7.42 27.46
C HIS A 206 16.64 7.93 26.42
N GLY A 207 17.10 9.16 26.56
CA GLY A 207 18.04 9.83 25.64
C GLY A 207 17.38 10.53 24.43
N PHE A 208 16.07 10.32 24.18
CA PHE A 208 15.35 10.94 23.06
C PHE A 208 14.22 11.88 23.49
N GLY A 209 13.82 11.84 24.76
CA GLY A 209 12.68 12.61 25.25
C GLY A 209 11.33 11.93 25.03
N THR A 210 10.28 12.74 25.00
CA THR A 210 8.90 12.27 24.76
C THR A 210 8.63 12.20 23.25
N VAL A 211 8.12 11.07 22.81
CA VAL A 211 7.77 10.77 21.42
C VAL A 211 6.28 10.53 21.33
#